data_1c878c4b26bcd199ff87154f2ccccf3a
#
_entry.id   1c878c4b26bcd199ff87154f2ccccf3a
#
_cell.length_a   1.000
_cell.length_b   1.000
_cell.length_c   1.000
_cell.angle_alpha   90.00
_cell.angle_beta   90.00
_cell.angle_gamma   90.00
#
_symmetry.space_group_name_H-M   'P 1'
#
loop_
_entity.id
_entity.type
_entity.pdbx_description
1 polymer ?
#
loop_
_entity_poly.entity_id
_entity_poly.type
_entity_poly.pdbx_seq_one_letter_code
_entity_poly.pdbx_strand_id
1 'polypeptide(L)'
;MARSFFEFLSSPMGQMVAERTGYVRTSSRPQPFVEQGGRLSHALINASSDVTISDLKDMVRNLKPKKRLSTTFRFLNGNLELDQNSKAMLLRLASDIRSGDYRNTKLSLVGFSDSDGSAQTNLSISLIRAEYVKEVLFTLLEPEDPLRETIETLTFGEVLPITCDNSSLGQKTNRRVEVWVE
;
A
#
# COMPACT_ATOMS: atom_id res chain seq x y z
N MET A 1 12.44 5.23 -32.57
CA MET A 1 13.24 4.34 -31.69
C MET A 1 12.91 4.52 -30.21
N ALA A 2 13.02 5.69 -29.57
CA ALA A 2 12.74 5.85 -28.12
C ALA A 2 11.32 5.46 -27.71
N ARG A 3 10.30 5.83 -28.50
CA ARG A 3 8.89 5.50 -28.22
C ARG A 3 8.62 4.00 -28.27
N SER A 4 9.13 3.31 -29.28
CA SER A 4 8.98 1.85 -29.43
C SER A 4 9.69 1.08 -28.31
N PHE A 5 10.83 1.58 -27.82
CA PHE A 5 11.55 1.00 -26.68
C PHE A 5 10.76 1.18 -25.38
N PHE A 6 10.18 2.35 -25.15
CA PHE A 6 9.32 2.60 -23.99
C PHE A 6 8.05 1.74 -24.01
N GLU A 7 7.42 1.61 -25.17
CA GLU A 7 6.25 0.73 -25.36
C GLU A 7 6.63 -0.74 -25.11
N PHE A 8 7.79 -1.20 -25.58
CA PHE A 8 8.31 -2.53 -25.25
C PHE A 8 8.54 -2.70 -23.74
N LEU A 9 9.24 -1.76 -23.10
CA LEU A 9 9.48 -1.84 -21.65
C LEU A 9 8.17 -1.90 -20.82
N SER A 10 7.14 -1.20 -21.28
CA SER A 10 5.82 -1.18 -20.64
C SER A 10 4.98 -2.43 -20.95
N SER A 11 5.36 -3.23 -21.94
CA SER A 11 4.64 -4.45 -22.32
C SER A 11 4.85 -5.59 -21.30
N PRO A 12 3.95 -6.58 -21.22
CA PRO A 12 4.12 -7.75 -20.36
C PRO A 12 5.46 -8.47 -20.58
N MET A 13 5.89 -8.56 -21.84
CA MET A 13 7.17 -9.17 -22.21
C MET A 13 8.36 -8.36 -21.69
N GLY A 14 8.38 -7.05 -21.89
CA GLY A 14 9.43 -6.15 -21.38
C GLY A 14 9.52 -6.17 -19.88
N GLN A 15 8.39 -6.21 -19.19
CA GLN A 15 8.32 -6.32 -17.73
C GLN A 15 8.85 -7.66 -17.22
N MET A 16 8.60 -8.77 -17.92
CA MET A 16 9.16 -10.07 -17.60
C MET A 16 10.68 -10.10 -17.80
N VAL A 17 11.19 -9.47 -18.84
CA VAL A 17 12.65 -9.34 -19.09
C VAL A 17 13.27 -8.49 -17.97
N ALA A 18 12.69 -7.35 -17.61
CA ALA A 18 13.17 -6.50 -16.53
C ALA A 18 13.29 -7.29 -15.21
N GLU A 19 12.27 -8.07 -14.84
CA GLU A 19 12.29 -8.90 -13.64
C GLU A 19 13.40 -9.96 -13.66
N ARG A 20 13.59 -10.66 -14.78
CA ARG A 20 14.65 -11.66 -14.93
C ARG A 20 16.06 -11.08 -14.86
N THR A 21 16.22 -9.81 -15.20
CA THR A 21 17.50 -9.10 -15.13
C THR A 21 17.70 -8.34 -13.82
N GLY A 22 16.82 -8.56 -12.82
CA GLY A 22 16.95 -7.97 -11.48
C GLY A 22 16.35 -6.59 -11.31
N TYR A 23 15.64 -6.08 -12.33
CA TYR A 23 14.92 -4.80 -12.21
C TYR A 23 13.52 -5.00 -11.64
N VAL A 24 13.00 -3.97 -10.97
CA VAL A 24 11.62 -3.96 -10.44
C VAL A 24 10.65 -3.66 -11.57
N ARG A 25 9.59 -4.44 -11.67
CA ARG A 25 8.51 -4.18 -12.62
C ARG A 25 7.83 -2.85 -12.35
N THR A 26 7.47 -2.15 -13.40
CA THR A 26 6.60 -0.96 -13.32
C THR A 26 5.12 -1.32 -13.31
N SER A 27 4.76 -2.53 -13.81
CA SER A 27 3.40 -3.06 -13.73
C SER A 27 3.17 -3.76 -12.40
N SER A 28 2.11 -3.40 -11.73
CA SER A 28 1.75 -3.96 -10.42
C SER A 28 1.13 -5.36 -10.60
N ARG A 29 1.94 -6.42 -10.45
CA ARG A 29 1.38 -7.75 -10.22
C ARG A 29 0.92 -7.82 -8.74
N PRO A 30 -0.35 -8.14 -8.47
CA PRO A 30 -0.81 -8.36 -7.11
C PRO A 30 0.00 -9.48 -6.44
N GLN A 31 0.60 -9.20 -5.30
CA GLN A 31 1.42 -10.15 -4.55
C GLN A 31 0.60 -10.77 -3.42
N PRO A 32 0.34 -12.09 -3.42
CA PRO A 32 -0.30 -12.76 -2.29
C PRO A 32 0.44 -12.48 -0.98
N PHE A 33 -0.30 -12.33 0.11
CA PHE A 33 0.31 -12.12 1.43
C PHE A 33 1.30 -13.23 1.80
N VAL A 34 0.98 -14.48 1.47
CA VAL A 34 1.82 -15.65 1.78
C VAL A 34 3.18 -15.64 1.07
N GLU A 35 3.33 -14.90 -0.02
CA GLU A 35 4.60 -14.73 -0.75
C GLU A 35 5.47 -13.61 -0.15
N GLN A 36 5.00 -12.90 0.88
CA GLN A 36 5.70 -11.78 1.49
C GLN A 36 6.44 -12.18 2.79
N GLY A 37 6.94 -13.40 2.87
CA GLY A 37 7.63 -13.93 4.06
C GLY A 37 8.80 -13.07 4.56
N GLY A 38 9.55 -12.45 3.65
CA GLY A 38 10.63 -11.52 4.00
C GLY A 38 10.13 -10.28 4.77
N ARG A 39 8.95 -9.74 4.42
CA ARG A 39 8.35 -8.61 5.15
C ARG A 39 7.89 -9.03 6.55
N LEU A 40 7.32 -10.22 6.68
CA LEU A 40 6.90 -10.76 7.97
C LEU A 40 8.10 -11.01 8.88
N SER A 41 9.17 -11.61 8.35
CA SER A 41 10.41 -11.81 9.10
C SER A 41 11.02 -10.48 9.54
N HIS A 42 11.05 -9.47 8.65
CA HIS A 42 11.54 -8.14 8.99
C HIS A 42 10.67 -7.50 10.08
N ALA A 43 9.35 -7.62 10.00
CA ALA A 43 8.43 -7.10 11.01
C ALA A 43 8.66 -7.75 12.37
N LEU A 44 8.83 -9.06 12.43
CA LEU A 44 9.11 -9.78 13.68
C LEU A 44 10.44 -9.38 14.32
N ILE A 45 11.49 -9.15 13.51
CA ILE A 45 12.82 -8.73 14.00
C ILE A 45 12.82 -7.27 14.49
N ASN A 46 12.04 -6.41 13.86
CA ASN A 46 12.02 -4.96 14.12
C ASN A 46 10.72 -4.50 14.82
N ALA A 47 9.93 -5.43 15.36
CA ALA A 47 8.75 -5.08 16.14
C ALA A 47 9.14 -4.22 17.35
N SER A 48 8.38 -3.16 17.59
CA SER A 48 8.51 -2.37 18.81
C SER A 48 8.05 -3.18 20.04
N SER A 49 8.39 -2.75 21.22
CA SER A 49 7.92 -3.37 22.48
C SER A 49 6.42 -3.32 22.66
N ASP A 50 5.74 -2.43 21.96
CA ASP A 50 4.30 -2.19 22.07
C ASP A 50 3.47 -3.09 21.17
N VAL A 51 4.13 -3.77 20.19
CA VAL A 51 3.48 -4.72 19.28
C VAL A 51 3.34 -6.07 19.94
N THR A 52 2.11 -6.55 20.07
CA THR A 52 1.81 -7.85 20.66
C THR A 52 1.67 -8.95 19.60
N ILE A 53 1.77 -10.21 20.05
CA ILE A 53 1.47 -11.37 19.18
C ILE A 53 0.01 -11.35 18.69
N SER A 54 -0.89 -10.78 19.47
CA SER A 54 -2.29 -10.61 19.06
C SER A 54 -2.41 -9.69 17.86
N ASP A 55 -1.72 -8.56 17.88
CA ASP A 55 -1.72 -7.57 16.77
C ASP A 55 -1.18 -8.20 15.47
N LEU A 56 -0.09 -8.95 15.58
CA LEU A 56 0.45 -9.70 14.45
C LEU A 56 -0.53 -10.73 13.90
N LYS A 57 -1.20 -11.50 14.78
CA LYS A 57 -2.21 -12.49 14.36
C LYS A 57 -3.41 -11.82 13.69
N ASP A 58 -3.86 -10.68 14.19
CA ASP A 58 -4.98 -9.95 13.65
C ASP A 58 -4.63 -9.37 12.27
N MET A 59 -3.44 -8.80 12.11
CA MET A 59 -2.93 -8.38 10.81
C MET A 59 -2.87 -9.56 9.82
N VAL A 60 -2.26 -10.67 10.20
CA VAL A 60 -2.16 -11.86 9.35
C VAL A 60 -3.54 -12.37 8.96
N ARG A 61 -4.49 -12.44 9.89
CA ARG A 61 -5.87 -12.91 9.62
C ARG A 61 -6.56 -12.05 8.57
N ASN A 62 -6.39 -10.73 8.65
CA ASN A 62 -7.02 -9.79 7.72
C ASN A 62 -6.34 -9.73 6.36
N LEU A 63 -5.01 -9.87 6.29
CA LEU A 63 -4.25 -9.74 5.05
C LEU A 63 -4.01 -11.05 4.30
N LYS A 64 -4.10 -12.21 4.99
CA LYS A 64 -3.86 -13.53 4.38
C LYS A 64 -4.70 -13.82 3.13
N PRO A 65 -6.01 -13.49 3.08
CA PRO A 65 -6.82 -13.72 1.88
C PRO A 65 -6.52 -12.72 0.75
N LYS A 66 -5.81 -11.65 1.04
CA LYS A 66 -5.63 -10.51 0.14
C LYS A 66 -4.30 -10.57 -0.61
N LYS A 67 -4.25 -9.83 -1.71
CA LYS A 67 -3.04 -9.61 -2.53
C LYS A 67 -2.68 -8.14 -2.49
N ARG A 68 -1.44 -7.81 -2.17
CA ARG A 68 -0.94 -6.44 -2.15
C ARG A 68 -0.65 -5.97 -3.57
N LEU A 69 -1.12 -4.79 -3.92
CA LEU A 69 -0.69 -4.06 -5.11
C LEU A 69 0.65 -3.36 -4.84
N SER A 70 1.38 -3.01 -5.90
CA SER A 70 2.60 -2.18 -5.76
C SER A 70 2.30 -0.73 -5.39
N THR A 71 1.04 -0.32 -5.50
CA THR A 71 0.57 1.02 -5.16
C THR A 71 0.67 1.26 -3.66
N THR A 72 1.42 2.30 -3.30
CA THR A 72 1.63 2.69 -1.91
C THR A 72 1.63 4.20 -1.81
N PHE A 73 0.86 4.73 -0.88
CA PHE A 73 0.74 6.17 -0.65
C PHE A 73 1.57 6.58 0.56
N ARG A 74 2.36 7.64 0.39
CA ARG A 74 3.19 8.24 1.44
C ARG A 74 2.79 9.68 1.67
N PHE A 75 3.06 10.14 2.87
CA PHE A 75 2.64 11.45 3.36
C PHE A 75 3.85 12.34 3.59
N LEU A 76 3.67 13.64 3.38
CA LEU A 76 4.64 14.64 3.80
C LEU A 76 4.69 14.69 5.34
N ASN A 77 5.81 15.15 5.87
CA ASN A 77 6.04 15.14 7.32
C ASN A 77 4.94 15.91 8.07
N GLY A 78 4.36 15.26 9.07
CA GLY A 78 3.48 15.88 10.07
C GLY A 78 2.06 16.20 9.63
N ASN A 79 1.66 15.87 8.37
CA ASN A 79 0.32 16.15 7.88
C ASN A 79 -0.26 14.99 7.06
N LEU A 80 -1.49 15.18 6.56
CA LEU A 80 -2.19 14.22 5.69
C LEU A 80 -1.91 14.47 4.20
N GLU A 81 -1.02 15.40 3.86
CA GLU A 81 -0.74 15.69 2.46
C GLU A 81 0.09 14.58 1.83
N LEU A 82 -0.41 14.04 0.71
CA LEU A 82 0.29 13.04 -0.10
C LEU A 82 1.49 13.67 -0.80
N ASP A 83 2.61 12.95 -0.88
CA ASP A 83 3.72 13.35 -1.72
C ASP A 83 3.36 13.28 -3.21
N GLN A 84 4.18 13.88 -4.08
CA GLN A 84 3.90 14.01 -5.51
C GLN A 84 3.76 12.65 -6.20
N ASN A 85 4.56 11.67 -5.81
CA ASN A 85 4.48 10.33 -6.37
C ASN A 85 3.18 9.63 -5.97
N SER A 86 2.76 9.80 -4.72
CA SER A 86 1.49 9.26 -4.21
C SER A 86 0.27 9.91 -4.89
N LYS A 87 0.32 11.21 -5.16
CA LYS A 87 -0.72 11.92 -5.93
C LYS A 87 -0.85 11.32 -7.35
N ALA A 88 0.27 11.08 -8.03
CA ALA A 88 0.28 10.46 -9.35
C ALA A 88 -0.24 9.01 -9.32
N MET A 89 0.17 8.22 -8.31
CA MET A 89 -0.33 6.85 -8.12
C MET A 89 -1.83 6.81 -7.82
N LEU A 90 -2.37 7.79 -7.10
CA LEU A 90 -3.80 7.89 -6.80
C LEU A 90 -4.62 8.16 -8.07
N LEU A 91 -4.15 9.07 -8.92
CA LEU A 91 -4.78 9.34 -10.22
C LEU A 91 -4.77 8.09 -11.12
N ARG A 92 -3.67 7.34 -11.09
CA ARG A 92 -3.56 6.08 -11.82
C ARG A 92 -4.54 5.03 -11.28
N LEU A 93 -4.59 4.82 -9.97
CA LEU A 93 -5.54 3.90 -9.34
C LEU A 93 -6.99 4.25 -9.70
N ALA A 94 -7.36 5.54 -9.65
CA ALA A 94 -8.69 5.99 -10.06
C ALA A 94 -8.96 5.71 -11.54
N SER A 95 -7.96 5.85 -12.41
CA SER A 95 -8.06 5.52 -13.84
C SER A 95 -8.26 4.01 -14.05
N ASP A 96 -7.49 3.17 -13.35
CA ASP A 96 -7.59 1.71 -13.42
C ASP A 96 -8.97 1.23 -12.93
N ILE A 97 -9.50 1.84 -11.86
CA ILE A 97 -10.88 1.58 -11.38
C ILE A 97 -11.91 1.92 -12.44
N ARG A 98 -11.84 3.11 -13.02
CA ARG A 98 -12.76 3.55 -14.09
C ARG A 98 -12.69 2.68 -15.34
N SER A 99 -11.52 2.14 -15.69
CA SER A 99 -11.38 1.18 -16.79
C SER A 99 -11.91 -0.21 -16.45
N GLY A 100 -12.25 -0.47 -15.18
CA GLY A 100 -12.89 -1.70 -14.75
C GLY A 100 -11.93 -2.80 -14.29
N ASP A 101 -10.66 -2.50 -14.05
CA ASP A 101 -9.63 -3.48 -13.67
C ASP A 101 -9.93 -4.19 -12.34
N TYR A 102 -10.70 -3.55 -11.45
CA TYR A 102 -11.03 -4.06 -10.12
C TYR A 102 -12.52 -4.42 -9.96
N ARG A 103 -13.26 -4.60 -11.06
CA ARG A 103 -14.66 -5.03 -10.99
C ARG A 103 -14.74 -6.38 -10.28
N ASN A 104 -15.69 -6.51 -9.36
CA ASN A 104 -15.90 -7.72 -8.54
C ASN A 104 -14.75 -8.05 -7.57
N THR A 105 -13.91 -7.09 -7.22
CA THR A 105 -12.92 -7.24 -6.15
C THR A 105 -13.23 -6.27 -5.01
N LYS A 106 -12.81 -6.65 -3.79
CA LYS A 106 -12.77 -5.71 -2.68
C LYS A 106 -11.40 -5.05 -2.64
N LEU A 107 -11.39 -3.73 -2.53
CA LEU A 107 -10.19 -2.94 -2.31
C LEU A 107 -10.06 -2.60 -0.83
N SER A 108 -8.90 -2.88 -0.25
CA SER A 108 -8.58 -2.47 1.12
C SER A 108 -7.44 -1.46 1.10
N LEU A 109 -7.68 -0.30 1.68
CA LEU A 109 -6.66 0.72 1.93
C LEU A 109 -6.13 0.49 3.34
N VAL A 110 -4.89 0.02 3.45
CA VAL A 110 -4.32 -0.47 4.70
C VAL A 110 -3.28 0.52 5.20
N GLY A 111 -3.59 1.19 6.31
CA GLY A 111 -2.74 2.17 6.96
C GLY A 111 -1.70 1.55 7.88
N PHE A 112 -0.48 2.09 7.81
CA PHE A 112 0.65 1.77 8.69
C PHE A 112 1.29 3.07 9.19
N SER A 113 1.88 2.99 10.38
CA SER A 113 2.69 4.05 11.00
C SER A 113 4.17 3.65 11.13
N ASP A 114 4.98 4.59 11.54
CA ASP A 114 6.25 4.33 12.21
C ASP A 114 6.01 3.95 13.68
N SER A 115 7.05 3.67 14.43
CA SER A 115 7.01 3.30 15.85
C SER A 115 7.10 4.51 16.82
N ASP A 116 6.97 5.74 16.30
CA ASP A 116 6.97 6.93 17.16
C ASP A 116 5.58 7.13 17.79
N GLY A 117 5.54 7.28 19.12
CA GLY A 117 4.30 7.39 19.87
C GLY A 117 3.78 6.06 20.44
N SER A 118 2.58 6.06 21.02
CA SER A 118 1.95 4.85 21.55
C SER A 118 1.29 4.02 20.46
N ALA A 119 1.20 2.70 20.65
CA ALA A 119 0.51 1.80 19.72
C ALA A 119 -0.93 2.26 19.40
N GLN A 120 -1.66 2.76 20.41
CA GLN A 120 -3.01 3.28 20.22
C GLN A 120 -3.04 4.52 19.33
N THR A 121 -2.07 5.44 19.51
CA THR A 121 -1.92 6.63 18.66
C THR A 121 -1.58 6.20 17.23
N ASN A 122 -0.69 5.24 17.08
CA ASN A 122 -0.23 4.70 15.80
C ASN A 122 -1.35 4.01 15.02
N LEU A 123 -2.23 3.27 15.70
CA LEU A 123 -3.46 2.74 15.12
C LEU A 123 -4.39 3.85 14.63
N SER A 124 -4.63 4.86 15.46
CA SER A 124 -5.53 5.96 15.12
C SER A 124 -5.03 6.77 13.93
N ILE A 125 -3.75 7.14 13.92
CA ILE A 125 -3.19 8.00 12.86
C ILE A 125 -3.08 7.25 11.52
N SER A 126 -2.78 5.94 11.56
CA SER A 126 -2.73 5.12 10.35
C SER A 126 -4.13 4.87 9.77
N LEU A 127 -5.18 4.76 10.60
CA LEU A 127 -6.56 4.74 10.14
C LEU A 127 -6.96 6.05 9.48
N ILE A 128 -6.70 7.19 10.12
CA ILE A 128 -6.99 8.51 9.56
C ILE A 128 -6.32 8.69 8.19
N ARG A 129 -5.08 8.22 8.02
CA ARG A 129 -4.40 8.26 6.73
C ARG A 129 -5.07 7.38 5.67
N ALA A 130 -5.52 6.18 6.03
CA ALA A 130 -6.22 5.30 5.11
C ALA A 130 -7.58 5.89 4.68
N GLU A 131 -8.32 6.47 5.62
CA GLU A 131 -9.58 7.18 5.34
C GLU A 131 -9.37 8.40 4.46
N TYR A 132 -8.35 9.20 4.72
CA TYR A 132 -8.01 10.34 3.86
C TYR A 132 -7.73 9.90 2.41
N VAL A 133 -6.96 8.83 2.20
CA VAL A 133 -6.74 8.29 0.85
C VAL A 133 -8.04 7.85 0.21
N LYS A 134 -8.93 7.20 0.96
CA LYS A 134 -10.27 6.79 0.50
C LYS A 134 -11.10 8.00 0.07
N GLU A 135 -11.14 9.03 0.90
CA GLU A 135 -11.89 10.26 0.59
C GLU A 135 -11.38 10.92 -0.68
N VAL A 136 -10.06 11.10 -0.81
CA VAL A 136 -9.47 11.70 -2.01
C VAL A 136 -9.73 10.81 -3.24
N LEU A 137 -9.62 9.48 -3.11
CA LEU A 137 -9.97 8.56 -4.19
C LEU A 137 -11.44 8.74 -4.61
N PHE A 138 -12.34 8.91 -3.65
CA PHE A 138 -13.77 9.12 -3.93
C PHE A 138 -14.06 10.43 -4.67
N THR A 139 -13.25 11.47 -4.51
CA THR A 139 -13.38 12.69 -5.32
C THR A 139 -13.03 12.48 -6.80
N LEU A 140 -12.29 11.40 -7.10
CA LEU A 140 -11.82 11.05 -8.44
C LEU A 140 -12.71 10.01 -9.14
N LEU A 141 -13.61 9.36 -8.40
CA LEU A 141 -14.54 8.34 -8.91
C LEU A 141 -15.93 8.94 -9.07
N GLU A 142 -16.69 8.43 -10.03
CA GLU A 142 -18.10 8.80 -10.17
C GLU A 142 -18.89 8.44 -8.90
N PRO A 143 -19.88 9.24 -8.49
CA PRO A 143 -20.67 8.98 -7.28
C PRO A 143 -21.35 7.60 -7.28
N GLU A 144 -21.75 7.12 -8.44
CA GLU A 144 -22.46 5.86 -8.66
C GLU A 144 -21.53 4.68 -8.95
N ASP A 145 -20.19 4.87 -8.88
CA ASP A 145 -19.24 3.78 -9.11
C ASP A 145 -19.42 2.71 -8.03
N PRO A 146 -19.80 1.47 -8.41
CA PRO A 146 -20.12 0.41 -7.46
C PRO A 146 -18.91 0.00 -6.59
N LEU A 147 -17.70 0.28 -7.04
CA LEU A 147 -16.49 -0.01 -6.27
C LEU A 147 -16.41 0.82 -4.98
N ARG A 148 -17.07 1.99 -4.92
CA ARG A 148 -17.12 2.83 -3.72
C ARG A 148 -17.66 2.08 -2.51
N GLU A 149 -18.61 1.17 -2.70
CA GLU A 149 -19.18 0.34 -1.63
C GLU A 149 -18.25 -0.78 -1.17
N THR A 150 -17.30 -1.18 -2.03
CA THR A 150 -16.38 -2.29 -1.75
C THR A 150 -15.00 -1.84 -1.29
N ILE A 151 -14.73 -0.52 -1.23
CA ILE A 151 -13.48 0.03 -0.70
C ILE A 151 -13.59 0.16 0.81
N GLU A 152 -12.80 -0.64 1.51
CA GLU A 152 -12.67 -0.59 2.97
C GLU A 152 -11.34 0.03 3.41
N THR A 153 -11.29 0.50 4.64
CA THR A 153 -10.07 0.96 5.31
C THR A 153 -9.72 0.00 6.44
N LEU A 154 -8.45 -0.36 6.53
CA LEU A 154 -7.87 -1.16 7.62
C LEU A 154 -6.68 -0.43 8.21
N THR A 155 -6.36 -0.72 9.46
CA THR A 155 -5.19 -0.17 10.14
C THR A 155 -4.51 -1.23 10.98
N PHE A 156 -3.17 -1.19 10.98
CA PHE A 156 -2.33 -2.04 11.84
C PHE A 156 -1.22 -1.26 12.53
N GLY A 157 -1.28 0.09 12.51
CA GLY A 157 -0.28 0.91 13.17
C GLY A 157 1.14 0.54 12.74
N GLU A 158 2.00 0.27 13.71
CA GLU A 158 3.41 -0.05 13.53
C GLU A 158 3.72 -1.55 13.35
N VAL A 159 2.69 -2.41 13.20
CA VAL A 159 2.84 -3.89 13.23
C VAL A 159 3.66 -4.44 12.07
N LEU A 160 3.71 -3.76 10.91
CA LEU A 160 4.43 -4.23 9.72
C LEU A 160 5.43 -3.17 9.21
N PRO A 161 6.50 -2.87 9.94
CA PRO A 161 7.55 -2.00 9.42
C PRO A 161 8.22 -2.64 8.19
N ILE A 162 8.54 -1.80 7.19
CA ILE A 162 9.25 -2.22 5.98
C ILE A 162 10.70 -1.72 5.96
N THR A 163 11.05 -0.91 6.92
CA THR A 163 12.41 -0.40 7.17
C THR A 163 12.58 -0.10 8.65
N CYS A 164 13.83 0.03 9.11
CA CYS A 164 14.12 0.42 10.50
C CYS A 164 13.73 1.88 10.73
N ASP A 165 13.16 2.18 11.90
CA ASP A 165 12.69 3.53 12.30
C ASP A 165 13.77 4.41 12.93
N ASN A 166 15.03 4.01 12.85
CA ASN A 166 16.16 4.75 13.42
C ASN A 166 16.60 6.00 12.63
N SER A 167 15.85 6.35 11.59
CA SER A 167 16.09 7.54 10.77
C SER A 167 14.78 8.17 10.29
N SER A 168 14.81 9.48 10.03
CA SER A 168 13.64 10.20 9.50
C SER A 168 13.16 9.63 8.15
N LEU A 169 14.07 9.10 7.34
CA LEU A 169 13.72 8.44 6.08
C LEU A 169 13.01 7.11 6.34
N GLY A 170 13.48 6.32 7.32
CA GLY A 170 12.85 5.07 7.71
C GLY A 170 11.44 5.31 8.23
N GLN A 171 11.26 6.23 9.17
CA GLN A 171 9.96 6.63 9.69
C GLN A 171 9.02 7.08 8.57
N LYS A 172 9.48 7.97 7.67
CA LYS A 172 8.69 8.42 6.51
C LYS A 172 8.28 7.24 5.61
N THR A 173 9.13 6.23 5.47
CA THR A 173 8.85 5.05 4.65
C THR A 173 7.80 4.15 5.29
N ASN A 174 7.80 4.05 6.63
CA ASN A 174 6.83 3.26 7.38
C ASN A 174 5.46 3.95 7.46
N ARG A 175 5.39 5.28 7.52
CA ARG A 175 4.13 6.07 7.43
C ARG A 175 3.53 5.96 6.03
N ARG A 176 2.71 4.94 5.79
CA ARG A 176 2.18 4.64 4.47
C ARG A 176 0.77 4.07 4.50
N VAL A 177 0.11 4.14 3.35
CA VAL A 177 -1.11 3.38 3.05
C VAL A 177 -0.85 2.48 1.85
N GLU A 178 -1.08 1.19 2.00
CA GLU A 178 -0.94 0.18 0.95
C GLU A 178 -2.31 -0.18 0.38
N VAL A 179 -2.34 -0.55 -0.90
CA VAL A 179 -3.56 -1.04 -1.57
C VAL A 179 -3.51 -2.56 -1.66
N TRP A 180 -4.57 -3.19 -1.19
CA TRP A 180 -4.76 -4.63 -1.21
C TRP A 180 -6.06 -5.00 -1.90
N VAL A 181 -6.12 -6.16 -2.54
CA VAL A 181 -7.29 -6.68 -3.28
C VAL A 181 -7.63 -8.10 -2.84
N GLU A 182 -8.91 -8.40 -2.78
CA GLU A 182 -9.45 -9.72 -2.47
C GLU A 182 -10.37 -10.20 -3.60
#